data_55e99197f3cafa3ddefe179df5cd24a4
#
_entry.id   55e99197f3cafa3ddefe179df5cd24a4
#
_cell.length_a   1.000
_cell.length_b   1.000
_cell.length_c   1.000
_cell.angle_alpha   90.00
_cell.angle_beta   90.00
_cell.angle_gamma   90.00
#
_symmetry.space_group_name_H-M   'P 1'
#
loop_
_entity.id
_entity.type
_entity.pdbx_description
1 polymer ?
#
loop_
_entity_poly.entity_id
_entity_poly.type
_entity_poly.pdbx_seq_one_letter_code
_entity_poly.pdbx_strand_id
1 'polypeptide(L)'
;MKVFCFYGHDPKKSGLKACLSQWYMRDFTVDGHLYHCMEQYMIAQKAIVFKDYDMLREILSTGDPKTCKAFGRKVKGFSPAKWDAVKRDIVFKGNLAKFSQNQDLKDYLLSLGDVVLAEASPFDK
;
A
#
# COMPACT_ATOMS: atom_id res chain seq x y z
N MET A 1 -9.33 -5.61 -23.44
CA MET A 1 -8.70 -5.49 -22.14
C MET A 1 -9.10 -4.22 -21.43
N LYS A 2 -9.39 -4.33 -20.17
CA LYS A 2 -9.78 -3.15 -19.40
C LYS A 2 -8.64 -2.62 -18.58
N VAL A 3 -8.52 -1.30 -18.54
CA VAL A 3 -7.56 -0.61 -17.71
C VAL A 3 -8.32 0.00 -16.55
N PHE A 4 -7.88 -0.27 -15.34
CA PHE A 4 -8.53 0.25 -14.15
C PHE A 4 -7.77 1.45 -13.62
N CYS A 5 -8.51 2.43 -13.16
CA CYS A 5 -7.92 3.61 -12.53
C CYS A 5 -7.72 3.32 -11.05
N PHE A 6 -6.48 3.43 -10.57
CA PHE A 6 -6.16 3.12 -9.18
C PHE A 6 -6.01 4.36 -8.30
N TYR A 7 -6.36 5.51 -8.84
CA TYR A 7 -6.15 6.76 -8.12
C TYR A 7 -7.26 7.08 -7.14
N GLY A 8 -8.45 6.57 -7.38
CA GLY A 8 -9.56 6.82 -6.48
C GLY A 8 -9.54 5.84 -5.32
N HIS A 9 -9.95 6.29 -4.17
CA HIS A 9 -10.10 5.42 -3.01
C HIS A 9 -11.50 5.53 -2.40
N ASP A 10 -12.38 6.24 -3.05
CA ASP A 10 -13.75 6.46 -2.59
C ASP A 10 -14.65 5.32 -3.05
N PRO A 11 -15.07 4.42 -2.16
CA PRO A 11 -15.89 3.28 -2.55
C PRO A 11 -17.24 3.68 -3.11
N LYS A 12 -17.74 4.85 -2.75
CA LYS A 12 -19.03 5.32 -3.25
C LYS A 12 -19.00 5.58 -4.74
N LYS A 13 -17.86 6.07 -5.24
CA LYS A 13 -17.72 6.35 -6.67
C LYS A 13 -17.26 5.15 -7.45
N SER A 14 -16.37 4.37 -6.88
CA SER A 14 -15.66 3.32 -7.60
C SER A 14 -16.09 1.91 -7.21
N GLY A 15 -16.92 1.76 -6.17
CA GLY A 15 -17.26 0.46 -5.65
C GLY A 15 -16.01 -0.28 -5.22
N LEU A 16 -16.01 -1.61 -5.35
CA LEU A 16 -14.86 -2.39 -4.95
C LEU A 16 -13.62 -2.13 -5.79
N LYS A 17 -13.80 -1.49 -6.94
CA LYS A 17 -12.66 -1.13 -7.77
C LYS A 17 -11.66 -0.26 -7.01
N ALA A 18 -12.15 0.56 -6.07
CA ALA A 18 -11.28 1.41 -5.25
C ALA A 18 -10.33 0.60 -4.40
N CYS A 19 -10.61 -0.67 -4.12
CA CYS A 19 -9.76 -1.50 -3.28
C CYS A 19 -8.38 -1.74 -3.90
N LEU A 20 -8.21 -1.47 -5.19
CA LEU A 20 -6.92 -1.58 -5.85
C LEU A 20 -6.00 -0.41 -5.53
N SER A 21 -6.56 0.68 -5.01
CA SER A 21 -5.78 1.85 -4.63
C SER A 21 -5.01 1.57 -3.33
N GLN A 22 -3.80 2.10 -3.25
CA GLN A 22 -3.01 2.02 -2.02
C GLN A 22 -3.62 2.85 -0.89
N TRP A 23 -4.52 3.76 -1.22
CA TRP A 23 -5.19 4.61 -0.24
C TRP A 23 -6.50 4.02 0.26
N TYR A 24 -6.93 2.88 -0.30
CA TYR A 24 -8.16 2.23 0.14
C TYR A 24 -8.01 1.77 1.59
N MET A 25 -8.95 2.17 2.44
CA MET A 25 -8.89 1.86 3.87
C MET A 25 -9.41 0.45 4.12
N ARG A 26 -8.52 -0.46 4.41
CA ARG A 26 -8.85 -1.83 4.80
C ARG A 26 -7.68 -2.38 5.59
N ASP A 27 -8.00 -2.88 6.78
CA ASP A 27 -6.97 -3.40 7.68
C ASP A 27 -6.39 -4.72 7.17
N PHE A 28 -5.10 -4.88 7.41
CA PHE A 28 -4.42 -6.14 7.17
C PHE A 28 -3.17 -6.17 8.06
N THR A 29 -2.63 -7.36 8.29
CA THR A 29 -1.43 -7.50 9.11
C THR A 29 -0.27 -8.06 8.30
N VAL A 30 0.93 -7.59 8.62
CA VAL A 30 2.17 -8.12 8.05
C VAL A 30 3.17 -8.24 9.20
N ASP A 31 3.72 -9.43 9.37
CA ASP A 31 4.71 -9.71 10.42
C ASP A 31 4.20 -9.29 11.80
N GLY A 32 2.92 -9.51 12.05
CA GLY A 32 2.32 -9.24 13.35
C GLY A 32 1.91 -7.80 13.60
N HIS A 33 2.09 -6.90 12.64
CA HIS A 33 1.71 -5.49 12.77
C HIS A 33 0.49 -5.18 11.94
N LEU A 34 -0.44 -4.41 12.52
CA LEU A 34 -1.65 -4.01 11.84
C LEU A 34 -1.44 -2.72 11.05
N TYR A 35 -1.92 -2.71 9.82
CA TYR A 35 -1.90 -1.53 8.96
C TYR A 35 -3.31 -1.26 8.46
N HIS A 36 -3.64 0.01 8.25
CA HIS A 36 -4.98 0.41 7.86
C HIS A 36 -5.14 0.66 6.37
N CYS A 37 -4.05 0.75 5.65
CA CYS A 37 -4.04 0.89 4.19
C CYS A 37 -2.65 0.58 3.66
N MET A 38 -2.57 0.34 2.36
CA MET A 38 -1.28 0.03 1.72
C MET A 38 -0.31 1.19 1.82
N GLU A 39 -0.82 2.42 1.73
CA GLU A 39 0.06 3.58 1.84
C GLU A 39 0.76 3.59 3.20
N GLN A 40 0.01 3.36 4.29
CA GLN A 40 0.61 3.30 5.62
C GLN A 40 1.68 2.21 5.69
N TYR A 41 1.37 1.03 5.17
CA TYR A 41 2.31 -0.08 5.17
C TYR A 41 3.59 0.29 4.41
N MET A 42 3.44 0.81 3.20
CA MET A 42 4.58 1.15 2.35
C MET A 42 5.48 2.20 3.01
N ILE A 43 4.87 3.25 3.56
CA ILE A 43 5.64 4.32 4.19
C ILE A 43 6.29 3.85 5.49
N ALA A 44 5.61 2.98 6.25
CA ALA A 44 6.20 2.38 7.44
C ALA A 44 7.45 1.57 7.07
N GLN A 45 7.37 0.77 6.00
CA GLN A 45 8.53 0.01 5.55
C GLN A 45 9.66 0.92 5.09
N LYS A 46 9.34 2.03 4.46
CA LYS A 46 10.33 3.02 4.09
C LYS A 46 11.09 3.53 5.31
N ALA A 47 10.38 3.86 6.38
CA ALA A 47 11.01 4.29 7.61
C ALA A 47 11.91 3.20 8.19
N ILE A 48 11.48 1.95 8.12
CA ILE A 48 12.27 0.82 8.63
C ILE A 48 13.55 0.63 7.80
N VAL A 49 13.43 0.69 6.48
CA VAL A 49 14.58 0.53 5.58
C VAL A 49 15.67 1.54 5.90
N PHE A 50 15.28 2.77 6.20
CA PHE A 50 16.23 3.84 6.49
C PHE A 50 16.44 4.06 7.98
N LYS A 51 15.88 3.17 8.82
CA LYS A 51 16.07 3.17 10.28
C LYS A 51 15.63 4.45 10.96
N ASP A 52 14.60 5.11 10.41
CA ASP A 52 14.02 6.29 11.02
C ASP A 52 12.84 5.84 11.89
N TYR A 53 13.16 5.35 13.08
CA TYR A 53 12.14 4.77 13.96
C TYR A 53 11.24 5.81 14.61
N ASP A 54 11.68 7.04 14.73
CA ASP A 54 10.83 8.12 15.22
C ASP A 54 9.71 8.39 14.22
N MET A 55 10.06 8.46 12.93
CA MET A 55 9.05 8.64 11.90
C MET A 55 8.14 7.43 11.79
N LEU A 56 8.70 6.23 11.98
CA LEU A 56 7.89 5.02 11.99
C LEU A 56 6.78 5.11 13.03
N ARG A 57 7.10 5.60 14.21
CA ARG A 57 6.11 5.75 15.28
C ARG A 57 4.99 6.70 14.86
N GLU A 58 5.35 7.81 14.22
CA GLU A 58 4.34 8.75 13.74
C GLU A 58 3.44 8.14 12.67
N ILE A 59 4.05 7.40 11.75
CA ILE A 59 3.31 6.74 10.67
C ILE A 59 2.31 5.74 11.24
N LEU A 60 2.74 4.95 12.22
CA LEU A 60 1.88 3.94 12.82
C LEU A 60 0.79 4.55 13.70
N SER A 61 0.93 5.79 14.13
CA SER A 61 -0.05 6.45 14.97
C SER A 61 -1.23 7.02 14.17
N THR A 62 -1.14 7.08 12.85
CA THR A 62 -2.21 7.59 12.01
C THR A 62 -2.64 6.52 11.02
N GLY A 63 -3.91 6.49 10.67
CA GLY A 63 -4.36 5.60 9.60
C GLY A 63 -4.63 6.34 8.30
N ASP A 64 -4.42 7.65 8.30
CA ASP A 64 -4.75 8.46 7.14
C ASP A 64 -3.67 8.36 6.06
N PRO A 65 -4.00 7.90 4.84
CA PRO A 65 -2.98 7.73 3.80
C PRO A 65 -2.31 9.03 3.38
N LYS A 66 -3.03 10.12 3.37
CA LYS A 66 -2.46 11.41 3.01
C LYS A 66 -1.40 11.84 4.03
N THR A 67 -1.70 11.66 5.31
CA THR A 67 -0.77 11.97 6.39
C THR A 67 0.45 11.06 6.33
N CYS A 68 0.25 9.77 6.07
CA CYS A 68 1.36 8.84 5.93
C CYS A 68 2.28 9.24 4.78
N LYS A 69 1.71 9.65 3.67
CA LYS A 69 2.50 10.09 2.52
C LYS A 69 3.35 11.31 2.88
N ALA A 70 2.78 12.25 3.62
CA ALA A 70 3.51 13.42 4.06
C ALA A 70 4.68 13.05 4.98
N PHE A 71 4.44 12.12 5.90
CA PHE A 71 5.51 11.62 6.77
C PHE A 71 6.60 10.93 5.97
N GLY A 72 6.22 10.21 4.91
CA GLY A 72 7.19 9.52 4.07
C GLY A 72 8.22 10.45 3.45
N ARG A 73 7.82 11.68 3.18
CA ARG A 73 8.73 12.68 2.63
C ARG A 73 9.73 13.20 3.67
N LYS A 74 9.48 12.91 4.94
CA LYS A 74 10.32 13.36 6.05
C LYS A 74 11.24 12.28 6.58
N VAL A 75 11.21 11.08 6.00
CA VAL A 75 12.08 10.00 6.43
C VAL A 75 13.54 10.38 6.22
N LYS A 76 14.31 10.28 7.29
CA LYS A 76 15.74 10.63 7.25
C LYS A 76 16.57 9.53 6.61
N GLY A 77 17.65 9.93 5.97
CA GLY A 77 18.56 8.96 5.37
C GLY A 77 18.07 8.38 4.06
N PHE A 78 17.05 8.95 3.48
CA PHE A 78 16.45 8.41 2.27
C PHE A 78 17.45 8.40 1.09
N SER A 79 17.46 7.27 0.37
CA SER A 79 18.21 7.11 -0.87
C SER A 79 17.27 6.54 -1.92
N PRO A 80 17.01 7.26 -3.02
CA PRO A 80 16.13 6.75 -4.07
C PRO A 80 16.56 5.40 -4.63
N ALA A 81 17.86 5.22 -4.86
CA ALA A 81 18.35 3.96 -5.41
C ALA A 81 18.13 2.80 -4.46
N LYS A 82 18.38 3.02 -3.17
CA LYS A 82 18.20 1.98 -2.17
C LYS A 82 16.72 1.64 -1.99
N TRP A 83 15.87 2.65 -2.01
CA TRP A 83 14.43 2.45 -1.88
C TRP A 83 13.88 1.70 -3.10
N ASP A 84 14.28 2.09 -4.30
CA ASP A 84 13.82 1.44 -5.52
C ASP A 84 14.21 -0.04 -5.56
N ALA A 85 15.34 -0.39 -4.97
CA ALA A 85 15.80 -1.77 -4.95
C ALA A 85 14.88 -2.70 -4.15
N VAL A 86 14.19 -2.17 -3.14
CA VAL A 86 13.35 -3.00 -2.26
C VAL A 86 11.87 -2.69 -2.35
N LYS A 87 11.50 -1.59 -2.95
CA LYS A 87 10.11 -1.12 -2.97
C LYS A 87 9.14 -2.13 -3.58
N ARG A 88 9.52 -2.70 -4.71
CA ARG A 88 8.63 -3.63 -5.40
C ARG A 88 8.27 -4.83 -4.54
N ASP A 89 9.26 -5.42 -3.88
CA ASP A 89 9.02 -6.58 -3.02
C ASP A 89 8.17 -6.21 -1.82
N ILE A 90 8.43 -5.03 -1.26
CA ILE A 90 7.66 -4.53 -0.12
C ILE A 90 6.19 -4.38 -0.51
N VAL A 91 5.92 -3.74 -1.63
CA VAL A 91 4.56 -3.51 -2.08
C VAL A 91 3.87 -4.82 -2.44
N PHE A 92 4.57 -5.73 -3.07
CA PHE A 92 4.02 -7.04 -3.39
C PHE A 92 3.58 -7.77 -2.13
N LYS A 93 4.43 -7.79 -1.11
CA LYS A 93 4.12 -8.46 0.15
C LYS A 93 2.91 -7.84 0.83
N GLY A 94 2.82 -6.52 0.83
CA GLY A 94 1.69 -5.82 1.43
C GLY A 94 0.39 -6.09 0.70
N ASN A 95 0.40 -6.07 -0.62
CA ASN A 95 -0.79 -6.37 -1.41
C ASN A 95 -1.23 -7.81 -1.21
N LEU A 96 -0.29 -8.73 -1.16
CA LEU A 96 -0.62 -10.13 -0.91
C LEU A 96 -1.33 -10.27 0.44
N ALA A 97 -0.85 -9.61 1.48
CA ALA A 97 -1.48 -9.65 2.79
C ALA A 97 -2.87 -9.01 2.74
N LYS A 98 -2.99 -7.86 2.12
CA LYS A 98 -4.26 -7.14 2.04
C LYS A 98 -5.34 -7.98 1.37
N PHE A 99 -5.03 -8.57 0.23
CA PHE A 99 -6.04 -9.32 -0.52
C PHE A 99 -6.25 -10.72 0.03
N SER A 100 -5.23 -11.35 0.59
CA SER A 100 -5.41 -12.70 1.14
C SER A 100 -6.17 -12.70 2.46
N GLN A 101 -6.09 -11.60 3.22
CA GLN A 101 -6.75 -11.51 4.52
C GLN A 101 -8.17 -10.96 4.46
N ASN A 102 -8.59 -10.47 3.32
CA ASN A 102 -9.93 -9.89 3.13
C ASN A 102 -10.62 -10.61 1.98
N GLN A 103 -11.50 -11.56 2.31
CA GLN A 103 -12.08 -12.46 1.32
C GLN A 103 -12.82 -11.74 0.20
N ASP A 104 -13.56 -10.69 0.52
CA ASP A 104 -14.29 -9.92 -0.48
C ASP A 104 -13.33 -9.27 -1.48
N LEU A 105 -12.21 -8.77 -1.01
CA LEU A 105 -11.21 -8.16 -1.88
C LEU A 105 -10.49 -9.21 -2.72
N LYS A 106 -10.22 -10.36 -2.13
CA LYS A 106 -9.60 -11.47 -2.84
C LYS A 106 -10.49 -11.94 -3.97
N ASP A 107 -11.77 -12.12 -3.69
CA ASP A 107 -12.72 -12.57 -4.70
C ASP A 107 -12.83 -11.56 -5.84
N TYR A 108 -12.87 -10.28 -5.50
CA TYR A 108 -12.93 -9.24 -6.51
C TYR A 108 -11.68 -9.27 -7.40
N LEU A 109 -10.51 -9.35 -6.78
CA LEU A 109 -9.25 -9.37 -7.53
C LEU A 109 -9.18 -10.56 -8.48
N LEU A 110 -9.56 -11.74 -8.00
CA LEU A 110 -9.54 -12.94 -8.83
C LEU A 110 -10.50 -12.85 -10.01
N SER A 111 -11.60 -12.11 -9.84
CA SER A 111 -12.58 -11.94 -10.91
C SER A 111 -12.04 -11.09 -12.06
N LEU A 112 -10.99 -10.33 -11.81
CA LEU A 112 -10.42 -9.42 -12.81
C LEU A 112 -9.29 -10.04 -13.62
N GLY A 113 -8.73 -11.15 -13.13
CA GLY A 113 -7.69 -11.88 -13.84
C GLY A 113 -6.30 -11.24 -13.74
N ASP A 114 -5.39 -11.78 -14.52
CA ASP A 114 -3.97 -11.44 -14.42
C ASP A 114 -3.63 -10.01 -14.79
N VAL A 115 -4.41 -9.41 -15.65
CA VAL A 115 -4.16 -8.06 -16.12
C VAL A 115 -4.14 -7.07 -14.94
N VAL A 116 -5.06 -7.28 -14.01
CA VAL A 116 -5.17 -6.36 -12.88
C VAL A 116 -4.01 -6.53 -11.91
N LEU A 117 -3.50 -7.75 -11.77
CA LEU A 117 -2.34 -7.96 -10.89
C LEU A 117 -1.15 -7.14 -11.34
N ALA A 118 -0.93 -7.03 -12.63
CA ALA A 118 0.16 -6.23 -13.16
C ALA A 118 -0.08 -4.74 -12.90
N GLU A 119 -1.32 -4.29 -13.04
CA GLU A 119 -1.66 -2.89 -12.85
C GLU A 119 -1.66 -2.49 -11.38
N ALA A 120 -1.98 -3.39 -10.50
CA ALA A 120 -1.98 -3.10 -9.07
C ALA A 120 -0.56 -3.03 -8.51
N SER A 121 0.38 -3.51 -9.24
CA SER A 121 1.77 -3.42 -8.87
C SER A 121 2.20 -1.97 -9.01
N PRO A 122 2.68 -1.39 -7.98
CA PRO A 122 2.90 0.04 -8.01
C PRO A 122 4.12 0.43 -8.66
N PHE A 123 4.33 0.20 -9.37
CA PHE A 123 5.26 0.66 -9.88
C PHE A 123 5.28 1.85 -10.21
N ASP A 124 5.04 2.11 -10.17
CA ASP A 124 4.95 2.98 -10.56
C ASP A 124 5.53 3.92 -10.49
N LYS A 125 5.66 4.02 -10.67
CA LYS A 125 6.30 4.88 -11.10
C LYS A 125 6.37 5.84 -10.58
#